data_5891a71920265551244c77cf4325281c
#
_entry.id   5891a71920265551244c77cf4325281c
#
_cell.length_a   1.000
_cell.length_b   1.000
_cell.length_c   1.000
_cell.angle_alpha   90.00
_cell.angle_beta   90.00
_cell.angle_gamma   90.00
#
_symmetry.space_group_name_H-M   'P 1'
#
loop_
_entity.id
_entity.type
_entity.pdbx_description
1 polymer ?
#
loop_
_entity_poly.entity_id
_entity_poly.type
_entity_poly.pdbx_seq_one_letter_code
_entity_poly.pdbx_strand_id
1 'polypeptide(L)'
;MLTRWGKELDPEAVLQEYPRPQLRRDSYLNLNGFWDYAMTASDQRPDGYDGRILVPFSPESELSGVNRTLTPDGYLWYRRVIELPDGFLKDRLLLHFGAVDQIATVWVNGTEVGGHVGGFTPFSIDVTGAWNRRGANEVIVRVIDTTDTSWHSRGKQRTKRGGIWYTPQSGIWQTVWMESVPDEFIRGLTIRPDFDGSAVEITVDGGAGELCCSAEAGGRTVQGRTGRPIRLDMTGFEPWTPETPKLYDLTVRMRKDQVGSYFGMRKVAIEKDADGVPRFMLNNRAIFQSGLLDQGYWSDGMLTAPSDDALIADIAMAKAMGFNMLRKHIKVEPLRWYYHCDRLGMLVWQDMVNGGGTYSTALISVPVFLRLPIRDRFYRLFARGDRAGRAQYRVE
;
A
#
# COMPACT_ATOMS: atom_id res chain seq x y z
N MET A 1 0.24 24.26 -5.72
CA MET A 1 -0.10 25.00 -4.46
C MET A 1 0.28 24.11 -3.29
N LEU A 2 1.21 24.55 -2.45
CA LEU A 2 1.67 23.75 -1.31
C LEU A 2 0.65 23.75 -0.16
N THR A 3 0.40 22.58 0.40
CA THR A 3 -0.28 22.41 1.69
C THR A 3 0.60 22.97 2.83
N ARG A 4 0.06 23.08 4.04
CA ARG A 4 0.88 23.43 5.21
C ARG A 4 2.00 22.42 5.45
N TRP A 5 1.71 21.13 5.29
CA TRP A 5 2.70 20.06 5.45
C TRP A 5 3.75 20.05 4.34
N GLY A 6 3.37 20.37 3.09
CA GLY A 6 4.34 20.51 2.00
C GLY A 6 5.26 21.71 2.15
N LYS A 7 4.81 22.78 2.85
CA LYS A 7 5.68 23.93 3.19
C LYS A 7 6.69 23.61 4.30
N GLU A 8 6.35 22.70 5.18
CA GLU A 8 7.15 22.28 6.33
C GLU A 8 7.99 21.01 6.04
N LEU A 9 7.87 20.46 4.81
CA LEU A 9 8.56 19.24 4.42
C LEU A 9 10.07 19.43 4.48
N ASP A 10 10.73 18.57 5.28
CA ASP A 10 12.18 18.45 5.27
C ASP A 10 12.61 17.41 4.23
N PRO A 11 13.28 17.79 3.16
CA PRO A 11 13.70 16.85 2.12
C PRO A 11 14.77 15.85 2.57
N GLU A 12 15.44 16.08 3.69
CA GLU A 12 16.39 15.13 4.29
C GLU A 12 15.71 14.13 5.26
N ALA A 13 14.43 14.36 5.59
CA ALA A 13 13.67 13.54 6.54
C ALA A 13 12.24 13.18 6.03
N VAL A 14 12.12 12.80 4.76
CA VAL A 14 10.83 12.49 4.12
C VAL A 14 10.25 11.17 4.62
N LEU A 15 9.05 11.21 5.25
CA LEU A 15 8.28 10.02 5.65
C LEU A 15 9.17 8.95 6.31
N GLN A 16 9.80 9.32 7.43
CA GLN A 16 10.78 8.49 8.14
C GLN A 16 10.14 7.35 8.95
N GLU A 17 8.83 7.39 9.13
CA GLU A 17 8.10 6.39 9.88
C GLU A 17 8.16 5.02 9.20
N TYR A 18 8.16 3.95 10.02
CA TYR A 18 8.13 2.60 9.48
C TYR A 18 6.89 2.36 8.60
N PRO A 19 7.02 2.00 7.30
CA PRO A 19 5.93 2.11 6.33
C PRO A 19 4.84 1.04 6.46
N ARG A 20 5.13 -0.11 7.12
CA ARG A 20 4.14 -1.20 7.32
C ARG A 20 4.00 -1.62 8.79
N PRO A 21 3.25 -0.86 9.61
CA PRO A 21 3.05 -1.18 11.02
C PRO A 21 2.53 -2.60 11.29
N GLN A 22 1.90 -3.23 10.29
CA GLN A 22 1.37 -4.60 10.33
C GLN A 22 2.44 -5.69 10.32
N LEU A 23 3.69 -5.35 10.02
CA LEU A 23 4.84 -6.27 10.03
C LEU A 23 6.13 -5.48 10.25
N ARG A 24 6.35 -4.97 11.46
CA ARG A 24 7.46 -4.07 11.81
C ARG A 24 8.68 -4.85 12.27
N ARG A 25 9.88 -4.43 11.82
CA ARG A 25 11.19 -4.88 12.29
C ARG A 25 12.02 -3.73 12.80
N ASP A 26 13.01 -4.04 13.65
CA ASP A 26 14.00 -3.07 14.11
C ASP A 26 15.05 -2.78 13.03
N SER A 27 15.32 -3.78 12.16
CA SER A 27 16.19 -3.62 11.02
C SER A 27 15.48 -2.86 9.90
N TYR A 28 15.65 -1.54 9.86
CA TYR A 28 14.97 -0.62 8.96
C TYR A 28 15.90 0.49 8.51
N LEU A 29 15.98 0.69 7.20
CA LEU A 29 16.68 1.80 6.58
C LEU A 29 15.76 2.47 5.55
N ASN A 30 15.35 3.71 5.84
CA ASN A 30 14.55 4.51 4.92
C ASN A 30 15.40 4.96 3.73
N LEU A 31 14.87 4.81 2.52
CA LEU A 31 15.50 5.25 1.28
C LEU A 31 14.74 6.38 0.58
N ASN A 32 13.80 7.02 1.25
CA ASN A 32 13.21 8.26 0.75
C ASN A 32 14.25 9.39 0.73
N GLY A 33 13.89 10.50 0.10
CA GLY A 33 14.80 11.62 -0.09
C GLY A 33 15.27 11.73 -1.53
N PHE A 34 16.38 12.40 -1.77
CA PHE A 34 16.82 12.66 -3.13
C PHE A 34 17.42 11.43 -3.84
N TRP A 35 16.93 11.18 -5.06
CA TRP A 35 17.50 10.26 -6.04
C TRP A 35 17.87 11.03 -7.30
N ASP A 36 18.87 10.58 -8.06
CA ASP A 36 19.07 11.04 -9.42
C ASP A 36 17.95 10.52 -10.30
N TYR A 37 17.47 11.28 -11.29
CA TYR A 37 16.46 10.85 -12.25
C TYR A 37 16.77 11.25 -13.66
N ALA A 38 16.25 10.50 -14.63
CA ALA A 38 16.21 10.86 -16.04
C ALA A 38 14.91 10.39 -16.68
N MET A 39 14.40 11.20 -17.64
CA MET A 39 13.29 10.80 -18.51
C MET A 39 13.82 10.65 -19.93
N THR A 40 13.70 9.45 -20.49
CA THR A 40 14.29 9.10 -21.81
C THR A 40 13.23 8.53 -22.74
N ALA A 41 13.50 8.61 -24.05
CA ALA A 41 12.69 7.92 -25.06
C ALA A 41 13.21 6.50 -25.35
N SER A 42 14.36 6.11 -24.80
CA SER A 42 15.00 4.80 -24.97
C SER A 42 14.94 4.00 -23.68
N ASP A 43 14.78 2.69 -23.79
CA ASP A 43 14.84 1.72 -22.69
C ASP A 43 16.26 1.42 -22.22
N GLN A 44 17.27 2.00 -22.88
CA GLN A 44 18.66 1.89 -22.47
C GLN A 44 18.93 2.78 -21.26
N ARG A 45 19.77 2.28 -20.35
CA ARG A 45 20.24 3.08 -19.22
C ARG A 45 20.86 4.39 -19.74
N PRO A 46 20.45 5.55 -19.20
CA PRO A 46 21.03 6.83 -19.62
C PRO A 46 22.48 6.97 -19.16
N ASP A 47 23.31 7.59 -20.00
CA ASP A 47 24.70 7.94 -19.66
C ASP A 47 24.78 9.07 -18.62
N GLY A 48 23.74 9.90 -18.53
CA GLY A 48 23.61 11.03 -17.61
C GLY A 48 22.21 11.15 -17.05
N TYR A 49 22.03 11.90 -15.96
CA TYR A 49 20.77 12.15 -15.30
C TYR A 49 20.35 13.60 -15.51
N ASP A 50 19.01 13.83 -15.60
CA ASP A 50 18.42 15.17 -15.81
C ASP A 50 18.53 16.05 -14.55
N GLY A 51 18.66 15.42 -13.37
CA GLY A 51 18.72 16.11 -12.09
C GLY A 51 18.38 15.19 -10.92
N ARG A 52 17.84 15.78 -9.85
CA ARG A 52 17.42 15.07 -8.64
C ARG A 52 15.91 15.13 -8.46
N ILE A 53 15.32 14.06 -8.01
CA ILE A 53 13.91 13.94 -7.66
C ILE A 53 13.76 13.57 -6.18
N LEU A 54 12.79 14.17 -5.50
CA LEU A 54 12.50 13.84 -4.10
C LEU A 54 11.54 12.64 -4.02
N VAL A 55 12.05 11.46 -3.72
CA VAL A 55 11.28 10.23 -3.51
C VAL A 55 10.64 10.26 -2.11
N PRO A 56 9.36 9.89 -1.95
CA PRO A 56 8.51 9.17 -2.90
C PRO A 56 7.49 10.06 -3.64
N PHE A 57 7.86 11.24 -4.06
CA PHE A 57 6.94 12.08 -4.81
C PHE A 57 7.13 11.85 -6.31
N SER A 58 6.00 11.61 -7.00
CA SER A 58 6.00 11.38 -8.45
C SER A 58 6.49 12.62 -9.21
N PRO A 59 7.15 12.48 -10.38
CA PRO A 59 7.75 13.59 -11.10
C PRO A 59 6.74 14.67 -11.53
N GLU A 60 5.46 14.34 -11.62
CA GLU A 60 4.38 15.28 -11.94
C GLU A 60 3.99 16.17 -10.76
N SER A 61 4.36 15.79 -9.52
CA SER A 61 3.99 16.52 -8.32
C SER A 61 4.93 17.70 -8.03
N GLU A 62 4.40 18.73 -7.36
CA GLU A 62 5.18 19.91 -6.94
C GLU A 62 6.30 19.51 -5.96
N LEU A 63 6.01 18.58 -5.02
CA LEU A 63 6.95 18.16 -3.99
C LEU A 63 8.12 17.32 -4.52
N SER A 64 8.01 16.74 -5.71
CA SER A 64 9.13 16.03 -6.34
C SER A 64 10.29 16.94 -6.71
N GLY A 65 10.00 18.23 -6.94
CA GLY A 65 10.95 19.22 -7.51
C GLY A 65 11.12 19.13 -9.03
N VAL A 66 10.43 18.19 -9.71
CA VAL A 66 10.60 17.92 -11.16
C VAL A 66 9.52 18.61 -11.99
N ASN A 67 8.25 18.48 -11.62
CA ASN A 67 7.09 19.07 -12.31
C ASN A 67 7.02 18.70 -13.81
N ARG A 68 7.34 17.46 -14.17
CA ARG A 68 7.31 16.97 -15.56
C ARG A 68 6.47 15.69 -15.62
N THR A 69 5.65 15.58 -16.66
CA THR A 69 4.82 14.38 -16.91
C THR A 69 5.61 13.39 -17.77
N LEU A 70 5.63 12.11 -17.33
CA LEU A 70 6.11 11.01 -18.15
C LEU A 70 5.11 10.74 -19.26
N THR A 71 5.59 10.59 -20.50
CA THR A 71 4.74 10.16 -21.62
C THR A 71 4.59 8.64 -21.66
N PRO A 72 3.47 8.08 -22.18
CA PRO A 72 3.22 6.64 -22.20
C PRO A 72 4.25 5.79 -22.98
N ASP A 73 5.06 6.42 -23.83
CA ASP A 73 6.16 5.85 -24.62
C ASP A 73 7.54 6.18 -24.04
N GLY A 74 7.59 6.89 -22.91
CA GLY A 74 8.81 7.27 -22.22
C GLY A 74 9.23 6.31 -21.13
N TYR A 75 10.44 6.47 -20.66
CA TYR A 75 11.04 5.73 -19.57
C TYR A 75 11.51 6.69 -18.48
N LEU A 76 11.17 6.40 -17.23
CA LEU A 76 11.63 7.13 -16.06
C LEU A 76 12.67 6.29 -15.33
N TRP A 77 13.84 6.85 -15.14
CA TRP A 77 14.97 6.21 -14.47
C TRP A 77 15.24 6.90 -13.15
N TYR A 78 15.48 6.08 -12.13
CA TYR A 78 15.96 6.51 -10.83
C TYR A 78 17.29 5.87 -10.53
N ARG A 79 18.16 6.59 -9.83
CA ARG A 79 19.44 6.08 -9.36
C ARG A 79 19.70 6.56 -7.94
N ARG A 80 20.15 5.67 -7.08
CA ARG A 80 20.66 6.01 -5.76
C ARG A 80 21.89 5.20 -5.43
N VAL A 81 22.88 5.85 -4.81
CA VAL A 81 24.02 5.19 -4.21
C VAL A 81 23.75 5.07 -2.71
N ILE A 82 23.92 3.86 -2.17
CA ILE A 82 23.57 3.51 -0.80
C ILE A 82 24.78 2.87 -0.13
N GLU A 83 25.09 3.31 1.05
CA GLU A 83 26.04 2.70 1.96
C GLU A 83 25.28 2.28 3.23
N LEU A 84 25.42 1.00 3.60
CA LEU A 84 24.71 0.49 4.77
C LEU A 84 25.41 0.94 6.07
N PRO A 85 24.65 1.27 7.11
CA PRO A 85 25.23 1.49 8.43
C PRO A 85 25.98 0.26 8.95
N ASP A 86 27.02 0.47 9.72
CA ASP A 86 27.77 -0.61 10.35
C ASP A 86 26.86 -1.52 11.17
N GLY A 87 27.02 -2.82 11.00
CA GLY A 87 26.22 -3.82 11.71
C GLY A 87 24.78 -3.98 11.22
N PHE A 88 24.34 -3.25 10.20
CA PHE A 88 22.99 -3.38 9.65
C PHE A 88 22.75 -4.73 8.97
N LEU A 89 23.73 -5.23 8.22
CA LEU A 89 23.59 -6.43 7.40
C LEU A 89 23.64 -7.71 8.25
N LYS A 90 22.56 -8.47 8.22
CA LYS A 90 22.43 -9.85 8.73
C LYS A 90 22.70 -10.85 7.60
N ASP A 91 21.89 -11.91 7.50
CA ASP A 91 22.09 -12.95 6.48
C ASP A 91 21.55 -12.51 5.11
N ARG A 92 20.36 -11.87 5.08
CA ARG A 92 19.68 -11.39 3.88
C ARG A 92 19.37 -9.91 3.94
N LEU A 93 19.29 -9.31 2.75
CA LEU A 93 18.94 -7.91 2.55
C LEU A 93 17.75 -7.81 1.60
N LEU A 94 16.68 -7.20 2.07
CA LEU A 94 15.44 -7.03 1.34
C LEU A 94 15.28 -5.56 0.97
N LEU A 95 15.03 -5.28 -0.31
CA LEU A 95 14.66 -3.96 -0.82
C LEU A 95 13.15 -3.95 -1.06
N HIS A 96 12.47 -2.97 -0.49
CA HIS A 96 11.03 -2.85 -0.52
C HIS A 96 10.59 -1.55 -1.19
N PHE A 97 9.50 -1.64 -1.94
CA PHE A 97 8.79 -0.51 -2.51
C PHE A 97 7.33 -0.56 -2.04
N GLY A 98 6.83 0.53 -1.49
CA GLY A 98 5.42 0.64 -1.11
C GLY A 98 4.50 0.65 -2.33
N ALA A 99 4.86 1.38 -3.36
CA ALA A 99 4.23 1.34 -4.69
C ALA A 99 5.08 2.07 -5.73
N VAL A 100 5.06 1.58 -6.97
CA VAL A 100 5.69 2.20 -8.14
C VAL A 100 4.71 2.11 -9.32
N ASP A 101 4.28 3.25 -9.84
CA ASP A 101 3.35 3.29 -10.97
C ASP A 101 4.12 3.41 -12.28
N GLN A 102 4.16 2.42 -13.17
CA GLN A 102 3.23 1.31 -13.26
C GLN A 102 3.97 -0.04 -13.41
N ILE A 103 5.11 -0.06 -14.14
CA ILE A 103 5.94 -1.25 -14.42
C ILE A 103 7.36 -0.91 -14.02
N ALA A 104 7.86 -1.54 -12.98
CA ALA A 104 9.20 -1.34 -12.44
C ALA A 104 10.15 -2.47 -12.78
N THR A 105 11.39 -2.14 -13.15
CA THR A 105 12.53 -3.06 -13.20
C THR A 105 13.64 -2.50 -12.33
N VAL A 106 14.28 -3.34 -11.53
CA VAL A 106 15.26 -2.93 -10.52
C VAL A 106 16.60 -3.63 -10.76
N TRP A 107 17.69 -2.85 -10.72
CA TRP A 107 19.05 -3.33 -10.76
C TRP A 107 19.81 -2.92 -9.50
N VAL A 108 20.71 -3.78 -9.07
CA VAL A 108 21.69 -3.49 -8.02
C VAL A 108 23.09 -3.80 -8.57
N ASN A 109 23.99 -2.83 -8.52
CA ASN A 109 25.37 -2.95 -9.04
C ASN A 109 25.44 -3.50 -10.48
N GLY A 110 24.51 -3.08 -11.34
CA GLY A 110 24.41 -3.50 -12.72
C GLY A 110 23.72 -4.86 -12.94
N THR A 111 23.40 -5.61 -11.90
CA THR A 111 22.66 -6.88 -11.97
C THR A 111 21.15 -6.62 -11.83
N GLU A 112 20.33 -7.10 -12.78
CA GLU A 112 18.89 -7.07 -12.63
C GLU A 112 18.47 -8.04 -11.53
N VAL A 113 17.78 -7.51 -10.51
CA VAL A 113 17.36 -8.26 -9.31
C VAL A 113 15.87 -8.55 -9.25
N GLY A 114 15.07 -7.90 -10.09
CA GLY A 114 13.65 -8.15 -10.18
C GLY A 114 12.85 -6.94 -10.65
N GLY A 115 11.53 -7.04 -10.52
CA GLY A 115 10.59 -5.98 -10.92
C GLY A 115 9.18 -6.26 -10.45
N HIS A 116 8.26 -5.36 -10.84
CA HIS A 116 6.85 -5.44 -10.47
C HIS A 116 5.98 -4.84 -11.57
N VAL A 117 4.77 -5.37 -11.71
CA VAL A 117 3.72 -4.83 -12.60
C VAL A 117 2.48 -4.54 -11.78
N GLY A 118 2.07 -3.28 -11.74
CA GLY A 118 0.94 -2.78 -10.95
C GLY A 118 1.35 -1.55 -10.14
N GLY A 119 0.54 -0.48 -10.22
CA GLY A 119 0.90 0.83 -9.66
C GLY A 119 0.54 1.01 -8.18
N PHE A 120 -0.20 0.08 -7.55
CA PHE A 120 -0.86 0.31 -6.26
C PHE A 120 -0.52 -0.70 -5.17
N THR A 121 0.27 -1.72 -5.47
CA THR A 121 0.61 -2.77 -4.52
C THR A 121 2.10 -2.79 -4.19
N PRO A 122 2.47 -3.10 -2.93
CA PRO A 122 3.86 -3.19 -2.52
C PRO A 122 4.55 -4.43 -3.09
N PHE A 123 5.86 -4.34 -3.26
CA PHE A 123 6.69 -5.48 -3.61
C PHE A 123 8.03 -5.44 -2.89
N SER A 124 8.68 -6.60 -2.82
CA SER A 124 9.95 -6.79 -2.13
C SER A 124 10.88 -7.64 -2.97
N ILE A 125 12.15 -7.30 -3.00
CA ILE A 125 13.19 -8.00 -3.75
C ILE A 125 14.30 -8.38 -2.79
N ASP A 126 14.72 -9.64 -2.80
CA ASP A 126 15.94 -10.08 -2.12
C ASP A 126 17.16 -9.67 -2.95
N VAL A 127 17.91 -8.70 -2.46
CA VAL A 127 19.07 -8.14 -3.15
C VAL A 127 20.40 -8.67 -2.62
N THR A 128 20.37 -9.65 -1.74
CA THR A 128 21.55 -10.19 -1.03
C THR A 128 22.68 -10.59 -1.98
N GLY A 129 22.32 -11.28 -3.08
CA GLY A 129 23.29 -11.81 -4.03
C GLY A 129 23.98 -10.77 -4.91
N ALA A 130 23.34 -9.59 -5.10
CA ALA A 130 23.88 -8.50 -5.90
C ALA A 130 24.51 -7.38 -5.04
N TRP A 131 24.43 -7.50 -3.71
CA TRP A 131 24.88 -6.47 -2.78
C TRP A 131 26.33 -6.67 -2.37
N ASN A 132 27.16 -5.65 -2.55
CA ASN A 132 28.50 -5.60 -2.00
C ASN A 132 28.43 -5.35 -0.49
N ARG A 133 28.95 -6.27 0.31
CA ARG A 133 28.89 -6.20 1.78
C ARG A 133 29.68 -5.02 2.38
N ARG A 134 30.57 -4.42 1.60
CA ARG A 134 31.38 -3.26 2.01
C ARG A 134 31.32 -2.19 0.94
N GLY A 135 31.28 -0.93 1.39
CA GLY A 135 31.26 0.24 0.53
C GLY A 135 29.90 0.50 -0.13
N ALA A 136 29.93 1.42 -1.07
CA ALA A 136 28.74 1.92 -1.73
C ALA A 136 28.16 0.91 -2.73
N ASN A 137 26.83 0.88 -2.81
CA ASN A 137 26.07 0.08 -3.76
C ASN A 137 25.14 0.98 -4.56
N GLU A 138 25.01 0.71 -5.85
CA GLU A 138 24.15 1.44 -6.74
C GLU A 138 22.83 0.70 -6.94
N VAL A 139 21.72 1.37 -6.69
CA VAL A 139 20.36 0.91 -7.02
C VAL A 139 19.83 1.74 -8.17
N ILE A 140 19.34 1.07 -9.20
CA ILE A 140 18.68 1.69 -10.35
C ILE A 140 17.27 1.13 -10.47
N VAL A 141 16.31 2.00 -10.76
CA VAL A 141 14.92 1.61 -11.04
C VAL A 141 14.51 2.24 -12.37
N ARG A 142 14.07 1.43 -13.32
CA ARG A 142 13.41 1.89 -14.54
C ARG A 142 11.92 1.71 -14.39
N VAL A 143 11.16 2.73 -14.78
CA VAL A 143 9.71 2.71 -14.75
C VAL A 143 9.14 3.01 -16.12
N ILE A 144 8.12 2.24 -16.51
CA ILE A 144 7.26 2.49 -17.67
C ILE A 144 5.87 2.73 -17.10
N ASP A 145 5.22 3.80 -17.55
CA ASP A 145 3.83 4.08 -17.22
C ASP A 145 3.05 4.38 -18.49
N THR A 146 2.12 3.49 -18.79
CA THR A 146 1.23 3.62 -19.95
C THR A 146 -0.01 4.45 -19.65
N THR A 147 -0.18 4.90 -18.42
CA THR A 147 -1.32 5.68 -17.92
C THR A 147 -2.66 5.04 -18.33
N ASP A 148 -3.42 5.65 -19.25
CA ASP A 148 -4.72 5.18 -19.72
C ASP A 148 -4.69 4.59 -21.15
N THR A 149 -3.51 4.36 -21.72
CA THR A 149 -3.34 3.78 -23.06
C THR A 149 -3.34 2.26 -23.06
N SER A 150 -3.33 1.61 -21.88
CA SER A 150 -3.26 0.17 -21.71
C SER A 150 -4.36 -0.33 -20.74
N TRP A 151 -4.24 -1.58 -20.32
CA TRP A 151 -5.21 -2.28 -19.47
C TRP A 151 -4.86 -2.27 -17.99
N HIS A 152 -3.72 -1.70 -17.60
CA HIS A 152 -3.26 -1.67 -16.20
C HIS A 152 -4.18 -0.87 -15.29
N SER A 153 -4.09 -1.15 -14.00
CA SER A 153 -4.76 -0.37 -12.96
C SER A 153 -4.19 1.04 -12.91
N ARG A 154 -5.08 2.05 -12.92
CA ARG A 154 -4.69 3.45 -13.00
C ARG A 154 -5.55 4.40 -12.19
N GLY A 155 -6.61 3.89 -11.55
CA GLY A 155 -7.54 4.74 -10.82
C GLY A 155 -8.21 5.78 -11.74
N LYS A 156 -8.17 7.04 -11.34
CA LYS A 156 -8.72 8.18 -12.10
C LYS A 156 -7.70 8.88 -13.01
N GLN A 157 -6.53 8.33 -13.16
CA GLN A 157 -5.48 8.93 -13.97
C GLN A 157 -5.82 8.88 -15.46
N ARG A 158 -5.60 10.00 -16.15
CA ARG A 158 -5.70 10.09 -17.61
C ARG A 158 -4.70 11.07 -18.18
N THR A 159 -4.14 10.74 -19.33
CA THR A 159 -3.26 11.60 -20.11
C THR A 159 -3.97 12.93 -20.43
N LYS A 160 -5.25 12.85 -20.80
CA LYS A 160 -6.10 14.05 -20.96
C LYS A 160 -6.96 14.22 -19.71
N ARG A 161 -6.42 14.97 -18.73
CA ARG A 161 -7.14 15.31 -17.49
C ARG A 161 -8.34 16.23 -17.74
N GLY A 162 -9.27 16.25 -16.80
CA GLY A 162 -10.45 17.13 -16.80
C GLY A 162 -11.72 16.41 -16.40
N GLY A 163 -12.74 17.15 -15.96
CA GLY A 163 -13.95 16.58 -15.39
C GLY A 163 -13.64 15.75 -14.16
N ILE A 164 -13.95 14.44 -14.21
CA ILE A 164 -13.69 13.49 -13.11
C ILE A 164 -12.28 12.87 -13.16
N TRP A 165 -11.46 13.20 -14.16
CA TRP A 165 -10.16 12.60 -14.40
C TRP A 165 -9.01 13.47 -13.89
N TYR A 166 -8.04 12.83 -13.24
CA TYR A 166 -6.90 13.46 -12.61
C TYR A 166 -5.66 13.44 -13.50
N THR A 167 -4.69 14.27 -13.12
CA THR A 167 -3.34 14.28 -13.70
C THR A 167 -2.76 12.88 -13.61
N PRO A 168 -2.14 12.35 -14.69
CA PRO A 168 -1.37 11.12 -14.61
C PRO A 168 -0.21 11.32 -13.65
N GLN A 169 0.20 10.24 -13.01
CA GLN A 169 1.32 10.23 -12.10
C GLN A 169 2.08 8.94 -12.31
N SER A 170 3.41 9.00 -12.25
CA SER A 170 4.30 7.89 -12.61
C SER A 170 5.35 7.65 -11.54
N GLY A 171 5.96 6.48 -11.59
CA GLY A 171 7.15 6.19 -10.81
C GLY A 171 6.90 5.86 -9.33
N ILE A 172 7.92 6.06 -8.53
CA ILE A 172 7.89 5.77 -7.10
C ILE A 172 7.01 6.79 -6.39
N TRP A 173 5.91 6.34 -5.77
CA TRP A 173 4.98 7.22 -5.06
C TRP A 173 4.66 6.80 -3.62
N GLN A 174 5.23 5.69 -3.16
CA GLN A 174 5.24 5.30 -1.74
C GLN A 174 6.67 4.99 -1.29
N THR A 175 6.88 4.97 0.03
CA THR A 175 8.19 4.77 0.66
C THR A 175 8.98 3.63 0.07
N VAL A 176 10.27 3.87 -0.12
CA VAL A 176 11.29 2.86 -0.43
C VAL A 176 12.12 2.61 0.82
N TRP A 177 12.36 1.34 1.17
CA TRP A 177 13.16 1.01 2.36
C TRP A 177 13.89 -0.31 2.22
N MET A 178 14.82 -0.54 3.12
CA MET A 178 15.51 -1.83 3.25
C MET A 178 15.32 -2.41 4.64
N GLU A 179 15.27 -3.74 4.68
CA GLU A 179 15.32 -4.54 5.89
C GLU A 179 16.43 -5.58 5.76
N SER A 180 17.17 -5.81 6.84
CA SER A 180 18.09 -6.93 6.93
C SER A 180 17.51 -8.00 7.86
N VAL A 181 17.46 -9.24 7.38
CA VAL A 181 16.77 -10.35 8.04
C VAL A 181 17.68 -11.57 8.15
N PRO A 182 17.45 -12.51 9.08
CA PRO A 182 18.13 -13.81 9.08
C PRO A 182 17.70 -14.66 7.86
N ASP A 183 18.39 -15.76 7.58
CA ASP A 183 18.06 -16.66 6.46
C ASP A 183 16.62 -17.18 6.54
N GLU A 184 16.21 -17.58 7.73
CA GLU A 184 14.83 -17.96 8.02
C GLU A 184 14.12 -16.79 8.69
N PHE A 185 13.23 -16.13 7.97
CA PHE A 185 12.51 -14.94 8.44
C PHE A 185 11.01 -15.03 8.21
N ILE A 186 10.25 -14.23 8.94
CA ILE A 186 8.80 -14.10 8.82
C ILE A 186 8.48 -13.24 7.60
N ARG A 187 7.88 -13.81 6.56
CA ARG A 187 7.49 -13.10 5.34
C ARG A 187 6.17 -12.37 5.48
N GLY A 188 5.27 -12.91 6.29
CA GLY A 188 3.94 -12.34 6.46
C GLY A 188 3.19 -12.92 7.66
N LEU A 189 2.15 -12.22 8.05
CA LEU A 189 1.20 -12.63 9.09
C LEU A 189 -0.22 -12.56 8.55
N THR A 190 -1.02 -13.60 8.79
CA THR A 190 -2.48 -13.53 8.67
C THR A 190 -3.06 -13.51 10.07
N ILE A 191 -3.74 -12.43 10.43
CA ILE A 191 -4.31 -12.21 11.76
C ILE A 191 -5.82 -12.15 11.62
N ARG A 192 -6.53 -13.05 12.29
CA ARG A 192 -8.00 -13.16 12.25
C ARG A 192 -8.57 -13.12 13.66
N PRO A 193 -9.12 -11.99 14.10
CA PRO A 193 -9.86 -11.94 15.36
C PRO A 193 -11.10 -12.85 15.29
N ASP A 194 -11.23 -13.76 16.25
CA ASP A 194 -12.44 -14.52 16.52
C ASP A 194 -13.15 -13.87 17.70
N PHE A 195 -13.99 -12.90 17.38
CA PHE A 195 -14.69 -12.09 18.36
C PHE A 195 -15.61 -12.93 19.26
N ASP A 196 -16.38 -13.83 18.64
CA ASP A 196 -17.34 -14.67 19.36
C ASP A 196 -16.65 -15.74 20.20
N GLY A 197 -15.53 -16.27 19.71
CA GLY A 197 -14.72 -17.27 20.42
C GLY A 197 -13.66 -16.66 21.35
N SER A 198 -13.67 -15.31 21.56
CA SER A 198 -12.74 -14.62 22.46
C SER A 198 -11.27 -14.97 22.22
N ALA A 199 -10.85 -15.02 20.96
CA ALA A 199 -9.50 -15.39 20.59
C ALA A 199 -9.03 -14.64 19.33
N VAL A 200 -7.74 -14.75 19.02
CA VAL A 200 -7.20 -14.35 17.72
C VAL A 200 -6.45 -15.54 17.11
N GLU A 201 -6.70 -15.80 15.83
CA GLU A 201 -5.96 -16.77 15.05
C GLU A 201 -4.85 -16.07 14.26
N ILE A 202 -3.62 -16.55 14.42
CA ILE A 202 -2.42 -16.00 13.80
C ILE A 202 -1.78 -17.10 12.96
N THR A 203 -1.64 -16.87 11.67
CA THR A 203 -0.85 -17.75 10.79
C THR A 203 0.42 -17.03 10.39
N VAL A 204 1.56 -17.65 10.68
CA VAL A 204 2.90 -17.12 10.38
C VAL A 204 3.37 -17.71 9.07
N ASP A 205 3.59 -16.87 8.04
CA ASP A 205 4.29 -17.27 6.83
C ASP A 205 5.78 -16.96 6.97
N GLY A 206 6.63 -17.99 6.87
CA GLY A 206 8.07 -17.81 7.02
C GLY A 206 8.85 -19.15 7.00
N GLY A 207 10.14 -19.04 6.69
CA GLY A 207 11.06 -20.18 6.64
C GLY A 207 10.77 -21.17 5.52
N ALA A 208 11.51 -22.29 5.53
CA ALA A 208 11.30 -23.46 4.68
C ALA A 208 10.70 -24.59 5.54
N GLY A 209 9.43 -24.94 5.26
CA GLY A 209 8.70 -25.96 6.04
C GLY A 209 8.09 -25.45 7.34
N GLU A 210 7.71 -26.37 8.23
CA GLU A 210 7.07 -26.05 9.51
C GLU A 210 8.12 -25.74 10.59
N LEU A 211 8.29 -24.47 10.92
CA LEU A 211 9.18 -24.00 11.98
C LEU A 211 8.42 -23.66 13.26
N CYS A 212 9.07 -23.84 14.41
CA CYS A 212 8.51 -23.36 15.67
C CYS A 212 8.46 -21.82 15.67
N CYS A 213 7.32 -21.28 16.08
CA CYS A 213 7.11 -19.87 16.27
C CYS A 213 6.25 -19.60 17.52
N SER A 214 6.28 -18.37 18.00
CA SER A 214 5.44 -17.92 19.12
C SER A 214 4.78 -16.61 18.80
N ALA A 215 3.58 -16.40 19.34
CA ALA A 215 2.84 -15.17 19.26
C ALA A 215 2.50 -14.68 20.67
N GLU A 216 2.67 -13.39 20.91
CA GLU A 216 2.45 -12.73 22.20
C GLU A 216 1.61 -11.48 22.02
N ALA A 217 0.47 -11.41 22.73
CA ALA A 217 -0.38 -10.23 22.80
C ALA A 217 -1.18 -10.22 24.11
N GLY A 218 -1.50 -9.04 24.64
CA GLY A 218 -2.30 -8.89 25.86
C GLY A 218 -1.73 -9.59 27.08
N GLY A 219 -0.41 -9.73 27.18
CA GLY A 219 0.28 -10.42 28.27
C GLY A 219 0.20 -11.96 28.20
N ARG A 220 -0.28 -12.51 27.08
CA ARG A 220 -0.39 -13.96 26.85
C ARG A 220 0.52 -14.38 25.70
N THR A 221 1.09 -15.58 25.82
CA THR A 221 1.98 -16.15 24.80
C THR A 221 1.48 -17.53 24.40
N VAL A 222 1.52 -17.84 23.13
CA VAL A 222 1.22 -19.14 22.57
C VAL A 222 2.32 -19.59 21.61
N GLN A 223 2.58 -20.87 21.57
CA GLN A 223 3.52 -21.48 20.63
C GLN A 223 2.78 -22.25 19.54
N GLY A 224 3.40 -22.34 18.39
CA GLY A 224 2.85 -23.05 17.25
C GLY A 224 3.89 -23.30 16.16
N ARG A 225 3.40 -23.50 14.94
CA ARG A 225 4.23 -23.76 13.76
C ARG A 225 3.83 -22.85 12.60
N THR A 226 4.80 -22.45 11.81
CA THR A 226 4.55 -21.69 10.58
C THR A 226 3.61 -22.45 9.64
N GLY A 227 2.81 -21.70 8.88
CA GLY A 227 1.83 -22.26 7.95
C GLY A 227 0.57 -22.82 8.58
N ARG A 228 0.50 -22.89 9.93
CA ARG A 228 -0.69 -23.35 10.66
C ARG A 228 -1.26 -22.24 11.53
N PRO A 229 -2.62 -22.13 11.65
CA PRO A 229 -3.23 -21.21 12.58
C PRO A 229 -2.83 -21.49 14.03
N ILE A 230 -2.40 -20.48 14.73
CA ILE A 230 -2.10 -20.46 16.15
C ILE A 230 -3.20 -19.69 16.84
N ARG A 231 -3.91 -20.30 17.79
CA ARG A 231 -5.02 -19.67 18.50
C ARG A 231 -4.53 -19.12 19.84
N LEU A 232 -4.57 -17.80 19.97
CA LEU A 232 -4.26 -17.09 21.21
C LEU A 232 -5.56 -16.69 21.91
N ASP A 233 -5.74 -17.15 23.13
CA ASP A 233 -6.88 -16.78 23.98
C ASP A 233 -6.84 -15.30 24.32
N MET A 234 -7.97 -14.59 24.10
CA MET A 234 -8.15 -13.19 24.40
C MET A 234 -9.30 -12.93 25.40
N THR A 235 -9.72 -13.97 26.17
CA THR A 235 -10.79 -13.85 27.17
C THR A 235 -10.62 -12.58 28.00
N GLY A 236 -11.70 -11.77 28.10
CA GLY A 236 -11.68 -10.48 28.78
C GLY A 236 -11.17 -9.32 27.91
N PHE A 237 -11.10 -9.53 26.59
CA PHE A 237 -10.70 -8.46 25.67
C PHE A 237 -11.65 -7.27 25.71
N GLU A 238 -11.12 -6.09 25.40
CA GLU A 238 -11.87 -4.88 25.13
C GLU A 238 -12.11 -4.79 23.61
N PRO A 239 -13.39 -4.69 23.16
CA PRO A 239 -13.71 -4.61 21.73
C PRO A 239 -13.15 -3.35 21.07
N TRP A 240 -12.73 -3.47 19.83
CA TRP A 240 -12.49 -2.30 18.99
C TRP A 240 -13.81 -1.76 18.46
N THR A 241 -14.05 -0.48 18.68
CA THR A 241 -15.17 0.27 18.09
C THR A 241 -14.68 1.63 17.58
N PRO A 242 -15.45 2.35 16.75
CA PRO A 242 -15.11 3.72 16.37
C PRO A 242 -14.93 4.66 17.56
N GLU A 243 -15.64 4.45 18.66
CA GLU A 243 -15.58 5.28 19.87
C GLU A 243 -14.42 4.88 20.78
N THR A 244 -14.13 3.58 20.87
CA THR A 244 -13.05 3.00 21.67
C THR A 244 -12.18 2.09 20.81
N PRO A 245 -11.28 2.67 19.99
CA PRO A 245 -10.49 1.90 19.00
C PRO A 245 -9.32 1.17 19.65
N LYS A 246 -9.62 0.21 20.52
CA LYS A 246 -8.62 -0.59 21.24
C LYS A 246 -7.84 -1.47 20.28
N LEU A 247 -6.53 -1.25 20.22
CA LEU A 247 -5.59 -2.12 19.52
C LEU A 247 -4.73 -2.88 20.54
N TYR A 248 -4.40 -4.11 20.18
CA TYR A 248 -3.48 -4.97 20.91
C TYR A 248 -2.20 -5.11 20.10
N ASP A 249 -1.07 -4.79 20.72
CA ASP A 249 0.23 -5.08 20.14
C ASP A 249 0.43 -6.60 20.07
N LEU A 250 1.01 -7.04 18.96
CA LEU A 250 1.35 -8.43 18.68
C LEU A 250 2.83 -8.54 18.40
N THR A 251 3.52 -9.39 19.12
CA THR A 251 4.91 -9.77 18.83
C THR A 251 4.95 -11.22 18.36
N VAL A 252 5.53 -11.47 17.21
CA VAL A 252 5.74 -12.81 16.68
C VAL A 252 7.23 -13.10 16.56
N ARG A 253 7.66 -14.26 17.07
CA ARG A 253 9.05 -14.71 17.00
C ARG A 253 9.13 -16.04 16.26
N MET A 254 10.14 -16.16 15.41
CA MET A 254 10.47 -17.37 14.69
C MET A 254 11.99 -17.49 14.58
N ARG A 255 12.60 -18.50 15.18
CA ARG A 255 14.07 -18.64 15.18
C ARG A 255 14.74 -17.36 15.71
N LYS A 256 15.54 -16.69 14.84
CA LYS A 256 16.26 -15.44 15.12
C LYS A 256 15.49 -14.19 14.67
N ASP A 257 14.33 -14.36 14.00
CA ASP A 257 13.53 -13.24 13.52
C ASP A 257 12.41 -12.89 14.49
N GLN A 258 12.14 -11.61 14.61
CA GLN A 258 11.05 -11.07 15.40
C GLN A 258 10.39 -9.95 14.61
N VAL A 259 9.06 -9.94 14.63
CA VAL A 259 8.24 -8.89 14.06
C VAL A 259 7.22 -8.38 15.05
N GLY A 260 6.97 -7.08 14.99
CA GLY A 260 5.84 -6.44 15.65
C GLY A 260 4.68 -6.27 14.71
N SER A 261 3.47 -6.40 15.22
CA SER A 261 2.21 -6.17 14.53
C SER A 261 1.17 -5.65 15.50
N TYR A 262 -0.09 -5.60 15.08
CA TYR A 262 -1.21 -5.24 15.95
C TYR A 262 -2.51 -5.83 15.41
N PHE A 263 -3.56 -5.82 16.25
CA PHE A 263 -4.92 -6.15 15.83
C PHE A 263 -5.95 -5.49 16.75
N GLY A 264 -7.16 -5.31 16.24
CA GLY A 264 -8.34 -4.96 17.03
C GLY A 264 -9.27 -6.15 17.16
N MET A 265 -9.79 -6.41 18.35
CA MET A 265 -10.80 -7.44 18.55
C MET A 265 -12.14 -6.90 18.05
N ARG A 266 -12.48 -7.24 16.81
CA ARG A 266 -13.70 -6.82 16.13
C ARG A 266 -14.21 -7.89 15.18
N LYS A 267 -15.55 -7.88 14.97
CA LYS A 267 -16.26 -8.69 13.97
C LYS A 267 -17.07 -7.77 13.07
N VAL A 268 -16.89 -7.91 11.77
CA VAL A 268 -17.69 -7.24 10.74
C VAL A 268 -18.52 -8.29 10.02
N ALA A 269 -19.83 -8.06 9.90
CA ALA A 269 -20.74 -9.00 9.26
C ALA A 269 -21.91 -8.26 8.57
N ILE A 270 -22.62 -8.97 7.71
CA ILE A 270 -23.95 -8.58 7.24
C ILE A 270 -24.91 -9.63 7.76
N GLU A 271 -25.77 -9.25 8.70
CA GLU A 271 -26.72 -10.14 9.34
C GLU A 271 -28.11 -9.51 9.32
N LYS A 272 -29.15 -10.33 9.43
CA LYS A 272 -30.53 -9.83 9.53
C LYS A 272 -30.83 -9.33 10.93
N ASP A 273 -31.44 -8.16 11.03
CA ASP A 273 -31.97 -7.67 12.29
C ASP A 273 -33.27 -8.43 12.71
N ALA A 274 -33.87 -8.00 13.80
CA ALA A 274 -35.09 -8.63 14.32
C ALA A 274 -36.29 -8.57 13.34
N ASP A 275 -36.29 -7.62 12.43
CA ASP A 275 -37.32 -7.42 11.39
C ASP A 275 -36.96 -8.19 10.10
N GLY A 276 -35.86 -8.96 10.09
CA GLY A 276 -35.39 -9.72 8.93
C GLY A 276 -34.67 -8.88 7.87
N VAL A 277 -34.34 -7.62 8.17
CA VAL A 277 -33.68 -6.69 7.25
C VAL A 277 -32.15 -6.86 7.35
N PRO A 278 -31.41 -7.07 6.24
CA PRO A 278 -29.95 -7.12 6.26
C PRO A 278 -29.35 -5.79 6.77
N ARG A 279 -28.46 -5.88 7.75
CA ARG A 279 -27.74 -4.74 8.33
C ARG A 279 -26.22 -5.00 8.32
N PHE A 280 -25.47 -3.93 8.23
CA PHE A 280 -24.06 -3.98 8.59
C PHE A 280 -23.95 -4.10 10.11
N MET A 281 -23.20 -5.10 10.55
CA MET A 281 -22.95 -5.38 11.97
C MET A 281 -21.48 -5.12 12.32
N LEU A 282 -21.26 -4.52 13.45
CA LEU A 282 -19.97 -4.45 14.13
C LEU A 282 -20.13 -5.07 15.52
N ASN A 283 -19.33 -6.09 15.83
CA ASN A 283 -19.36 -6.78 17.12
C ASN A 283 -20.78 -7.25 17.51
N ASN A 284 -21.49 -7.86 16.55
CA ASN A 284 -22.86 -8.39 16.68
C ASN A 284 -23.94 -7.31 16.91
N ARG A 285 -23.64 -6.03 16.67
CA ARG A 285 -24.60 -4.94 16.78
C ARG A 285 -24.72 -4.20 15.46
N ALA A 286 -25.92 -3.84 15.07
CA ALA A 286 -26.15 -3.03 13.88
C ALA A 286 -25.46 -1.67 14.03
N ILE A 287 -24.71 -1.27 13.01
CA ILE A 287 -24.03 0.02 12.96
C ILE A 287 -24.45 0.81 11.73
N PHE A 288 -24.81 2.08 11.95
CA PHE A 288 -25.01 3.02 10.86
C PHE A 288 -23.66 3.60 10.45
N GLN A 289 -23.33 3.47 9.17
CA GLN A 289 -22.07 3.95 8.63
C GLN A 289 -22.30 5.32 7.97
N SER A 290 -21.99 6.37 8.73
CA SER A 290 -21.97 7.74 8.22
C SER A 290 -20.56 8.04 7.72
N GLY A 291 -20.43 8.27 6.40
CA GLY A 291 -19.08 8.35 5.85
C GLY A 291 -18.89 9.29 4.67
N LEU A 292 -17.64 9.51 4.34
CA LEU A 292 -17.17 10.34 3.25
C LEU A 292 -16.51 9.49 2.15
N LEU A 293 -16.62 9.99 0.91
CA LEU A 293 -15.78 9.53 -0.19
C LEU A 293 -14.40 10.18 -0.03
N ASP A 294 -13.36 9.35 0.13
CA ASP A 294 -11.98 9.78 0.25
C ASP A 294 -11.18 9.28 -0.97
N GLN A 295 -10.61 10.20 -1.71
CA GLN A 295 -9.81 9.89 -2.90
C GLN A 295 -8.30 9.93 -2.63
N GLY A 296 -7.86 10.44 -1.47
CA GLY A 296 -6.46 10.49 -1.06
C GLY A 296 -5.59 11.24 -2.06
N TYR A 297 -6.03 12.43 -2.50
CA TYR A 297 -5.33 13.21 -3.50
C TYR A 297 -4.91 14.57 -2.93
N TRP A 298 -3.61 14.85 -2.96
CA TRP A 298 -2.98 16.04 -2.39
C TRP A 298 -2.64 17.07 -3.47
N SER A 299 -2.81 18.36 -3.19
CA SER A 299 -2.56 19.42 -4.17
C SER A 299 -1.08 19.57 -4.56
N ASP A 300 -0.18 19.08 -3.72
CA ASP A 300 1.27 19.19 -3.85
C ASP A 300 1.99 17.86 -4.04
N GLY A 301 1.46 16.78 -3.47
CA GLY A 301 2.02 15.44 -3.53
C GLY A 301 1.24 14.44 -4.40
N MET A 302 0.10 14.84 -4.95
CA MET A 302 -0.82 13.98 -5.73
C MET A 302 -1.28 12.75 -4.93
N LEU A 303 -0.92 11.53 -5.31
CA LEU A 303 -1.28 10.32 -4.55
C LEU A 303 -0.46 10.18 -3.25
N THR A 304 0.65 10.89 -3.12
CA THR A 304 1.54 10.83 -1.96
C THR A 304 1.22 11.95 -0.97
N ALA A 305 0.86 11.60 0.26
CA ALA A 305 0.71 12.57 1.33
C ALA A 305 2.06 13.23 1.66
N PRO A 306 2.10 14.55 1.94
CA PRO A 306 3.36 15.23 2.26
C PRO A 306 4.01 14.76 3.56
N SER A 307 3.23 14.26 4.51
CA SER A 307 3.70 13.74 5.80
C SER A 307 2.71 12.72 6.37
N ASP A 308 3.16 11.97 7.37
CA ASP A 308 2.30 11.07 8.14
C ASP A 308 1.20 11.84 8.91
N ASP A 309 1.56 13.02 9.44
CA ASP A 309 0.61 13.93 10.10
C ASP A 309 -0.50 14.42 9.16
N ALA A 310 -0.21 14.55 7.87
CA ALA A 310 -1.22 14.89 6.88
C ALA A 310 -2.28 13.78 6.76
N LEU A 311 -1.85 12.50 6.71
CA LEU A 311 -2.77 11.35 6.72
C LEU A 311 -3.63 11.32 7.99
N ILE A 312 -2.99 11.55 9.15
CA ILE A 312 -3.67 11.60 10.45
C ILE A 312 -4.72 12.72 10.48
N ALA A 313 -4.36 13.91 9.98
CA ALA A 313 -5.23 15.08 10.04
C ALA A 313 -6.50 14.90 9.21
N ASP A 314 -6.45 14.28 8.03
CA ASP A 314 -7.64 14.00 7.22
C ASP A 314 -8.60 13.05 7.93
N ILE A 315 -8.09 11.97 8.51
CA ILE A 315 -8.89 11.00 9.26
C ILE A 315 -9.49 11.64 10.52
N ALA A 316 -8.68 12.39 11.27
CA ALA A 316 -9.11 13.07 12.49
C ALA A 316 -10.17 14.14 12.21
N MET A 317 -10.02 14.89 11.11
CA MET A 317 -11.00 15.89 10.68
C MET A 317 -12.35 15.23 10.35
N ALA A 318 -12.35 14.17 9.54
CA ALA A 318 -13.57 13.43 9.23
C ALA A 318 -14.27 12.94 10.50
N LYS A 319 -13.50 12.40 11.46
CA LYS A 319 -14.03 11.95 12.74
C LYS A 319 -14.59 13.09 13.60
N ALA A 320 -13.91 14.23 13.66
CA ALA A 320 -14.37 15.42 14.38
C ALA A 320 -15.68 15.99 13.79
N MET A 321 -15.92 15.78 12.49
CA MET A 321 -17.19 16.12 11.83
C MET A 321 -18.31 15.11 12.10
N GLY A 322 -18.08 14.05 12.87
CA GLY A 322 -19.06 13.03 13.22
C GLY A 322 -19.15 11.84 12.27
N PHE A 323 -18.23 11.70 11.32
CA PHE A 323 -18.18 10.53 10.45
C PHE A 323 -17.45 9.37 11.14
N ASN A 324 -17.90 8.14 10.88
CA ASN A 324 -17.30 6.91 11.41
C ASN A 324 -16.75 6.00 10.31
N MET A 325 -16.83 6.42 9.04
CA MET A 325 -16.40 5.62 7.88
C MET A 325 -15.79 6.50 6.80
N LEU A 326 -14.75 5.99 6.15
CA LEU A 326 -14.18 6.53 4.91
C LEU A 326 -14.27 5.46 3.82
N ARG A 327 -14.80 5.84 2.65
CA ARG A 327 -14.71 5.03 1.44
C ARG A 327 -13.49 5.46 0.65
N LYS A 328 -12.42 4.66 0.71
CA LYS A 328 -11.24 4.87 -0.11
C LYS A 328 -11.56 4.53 -1.57
N HIS A 329 -11.63 5.58 -2.38
CA HIS A 329 -12.15 5.49 -3.74
C HIS A 329 -11.08 5.20 -4.76
N ILE A 330 -11.08 3.95 -5.28
CA ILE A 330 -10.23 3.46 -6.37
C ILE A 330 -8.73 3.77 -6.22
N LYS A 331 -8.23 3.74 -4.99
CA LYS A 331 -6.83 3.91 -4.61
C LYS A 331 -6.50 2.96 -3.47
N VAL A 332 -5.33 2.34 -3.48
CA VAL A 332 -4.75 1.67 -2.30
C VAL A 332 -3.77 2.63 -1.65
N GLU A 333 -3.99 2.91 -0.37
CA GLU A 333 -3.14 3.82 0.41
C GLU A 333 -1.90 3.12 0.94
N PRO A 334 -0.87 3.87 1.39
CA PRO A 334 0.18 3.32 2.23
C PRO A 334 -0.41 2.62 3.46
N LEU A 335 0.20 1.50 3.89
CA LEU A 335 -0.30 0.72 5.02
C LEU A 335 -0.43 1.53 6.32
N ARG A 336 0.30 2.64 6.45
CA ARG A 336 0.18 3.59 7.56
C ARG A 336 -1.20 4.26 7.63
N TRP A 337 -1.82 4.57 6.50
CA TRP A 337 -3.15 5.16 6.48
C TRP A 337 -4.18 4.21 7.12
N TYR A 338 -4.15 2.91 6.78
CA TYR A 338 -5.02 1.90 7.39
C TYR A 338 -4.75 1.74 8.89
N TYR A 339 -3.47 1.76 9.29
CA TYR A 339 -3.09 1.77 10.70
C TYR A 339 -3.68 2.97 11.44
N HIS A 340 -3.65 4.16 10.83
CA HIS A 340 -4.24 5.35 11.44
C HIS A 340 -5.77 5.26 11.51
N CYS A 341 -6.44 4.69 10.52
CA CYS A 341 -7.87 4.38 10.60
C CYS A 341 -8.18 3.43 11.77
N ASP A 342 -7.39 2.38 11.93
CA ASP A 342 -7.55 1.42 13.02
C ASP A 342 -7.37 2.06 14.40
N ARG A 343 -6.32 2.87 14.60
CA ARG A 343 -6.04 3.49 15.91
C ARG A 343 -6.93 4.70 16.22
N LEU A 344 -7.47 5.36 15.21
CA LEU A 344 -8.35 6.51 15.38
C LEU A 344 -9.84 6.12 15.37
N GLY A 345 -10.17 4.86 15.10
CA GLY A 345 -11.53 4.38 15.11
C GLY A 345 -12.33 4.79 13.87
N MET A 346 -11.76 4.59 12.69
CA MET A 346 -12.42 4.87 11.43
C MET A 346 -12.64 3.57 10.66
N LEU A 347 -13.91 3.28 10.29
CA LEU A 347 -14.23 2.17 9.40
C LEU A 347 -13.79 2.51 7.97
N VAL A 348 -13.38 1.51 7.21
CA VAL A 348 -12.90 1.68 5.84
C VAL A 348 -13.68 0.81 4.88
N TRP A 349 -14.18 1.43 3.82
CA TRP A 349 -14.61 0.73 2.61
C TRP A 349 -13.50 0.90 1.56
N GLN A 350 -12.97 -0.21 1.09
CA GLN A 350 -11.89 -0.21 0.11
C GLN A 350 -12.44 -0.56 -1.27
N ASP A 351 -12.37 0.40 -2.20
CA ASP A 351 -12.62 0.11 -3.61
C ASP A 351 -11.39 -0.55 -4.23
N MET A 352 -11.62 -1.47 -5.17
CA MET A 352 -10.56 -1.91 -6.07
C MET A 352 -10.14 -0.79 -7.02
N VAL A 353 -8.86 -0.77 -7.36
CA VAL A 353 -8.32 0.21 -8.31
C VAL A 353 -8.88 -0.05 -9.70
N ASN A 354 -9.36 1.00 -10.32
CA ASN A 354 -9.92 0.93 -11.66
C ASN A 354 -8.83 0.73 -12.71
N GLY A 355 -9.01 -0.26 -13.57
CA GLY A 355 -8.11 -0.64 -14.66
C GLY A 355 -8.87 -1.21 -15.87
N GLY A 356 -8.18 -1.96 -16.70
CA GLY A 356 -8.74 -2.61 -17.91
C GLY A 356 -8.82 -1.68 -19.11
N GLY A 357 -9.08 -2.25 -20.28
CA GLY A 357 -9.18 -1.53 -21.55
C GLY A 357 -10.28 -0.46 -21.58
N THR A 358 -10.30 0.35 -22.60
CA THR A 358 -11.34 1.36 -22.79
C THR A 358 -12.71 0.71 -23.08
N TYR A 359 -13.75 1.25 -22.48
CA TYR A 359 -15.12 0.86 -22.79
C TYR A 359 -15.81 1.90 -23.67
N SER A 360 -16.77 1.47 -24.47
CA SER A 360 -17.56 2.39 -25.29
C SER A 360 -18.40 3.28 -24.38
N THR A 361 -18.13 4.58 -24.39
CA THR A 361 -18.93 5.56 -23.66
C THR A 361 -20.40 5.49 -24.05
N ALA A 362 -20.69 5.23 -25.33
CA ALA A 362 -22.06 5.09 -25.81
C ALA A 362 -22.79 3.89 -25.17
N LEU A 363 -22.14 2.74 -25.03
CA LEU A 363 -22.74 1.55 -24.39
C LEU A 363 -23.10 1.79 -22.91
N ILE A 364 -22.35 2.66 -22.22
CA ILE A 364 -22.61 2.97 -20.83
C ILE A 364 -23.58 4.14 -20.68
N SER A 365 -23.36 5.24 -21.43
CA SER A 365 -24.11 6.46 -21.26
C SER A 365 -25.54 6.38 -21.84
N VAL A 366 -25.71 5.74 -23.00
CA VAL A 366 -27.03 5.67 -23.66
C VAL A 366 -28.10 5.00 -22.77
N PRO A 367 -27.85 3.83 -22.16
CA PRO A 367 -28.83 3.22 -21.26
C PRO A 367 -29.16 4.09 -20.06
N VAL A 368 -28.16 4.78 -19.49
CA VAL A 368 -28.37 5.69 -18.34
C VAL A 368 -29.23 6.88 -18.74
N PHE A 369 -28.91 7.55 -19.86
CA PHE A 369 -29.70 8.68 -20.34
C PHE A 369 -31.14 8.31 -20.71
N LEU A 370 -31.31 7.13 -21.32
CA LEU A 370 -32.64 6.63 -21.70
C LEU A 370 -33.38 5.92 -20.56
N ARG A 371 -32.79 5.86 -19.35
CA ARG A 371 -33.34 5.17 -18.17
C ARG A 371 -33.74 3.72 -18.46
N LEU A 372 -32.99 3.03 -19.32
CA LEU A 372 -33.29 1.64 -19.69
C LEU A 372 -32.88 0.71 -18.53
N PRO A 373 -33.81 -0.11 -18.01
CA PRO A 373 -33.46 -1.10 -17.01
C PRO A 373 -32.63 -2.22 -17.65
N ILE A 374 -31.36 -2.33 -17.23
CA ILE A 374 -30.48 -3.40 -17.65
C ILE A 374 -30.44 -4.45 -16.55
N ARG A 375 -30.77 -5.69 -16.88
CA ARG A 375 -30.66 -6.81 -15.94
C ARG A 375 -29.20 -7.23 -15.78
N ASP A 376 -28.77 -7.56 -14.58
CA ASP A 376 -27.39 -7.97 -14.22
C ASP A 376 -26.86 -9.11 -15.10
N ARG A 377 -27.72 -10.02 -15.61
CA ARG A 377 -27.32 -11.09 -16.53
C ARG A 377 -26.65 -10.60 -17.82
N PHE A 378 -26.87 -9.32 -18.18
CA PHE A 378 -26.27 -8.69 -19.36
C PHE A 378 -24.97 -7.94 -19.07
N TYR A 379 -24.43 -8.05 -17.85
CA TYR A 379 -23.20 -7.35 -17.43
C TYR A 379 -22.03 -7.54 -18.42
N ARG A 380 -21.95 -8.69 -19.10
CA ARG A 380 -20.89 -8.98 -20.08
C ARG A 380 -20.87 -8.03 -21.27
N LEU A 381 -21.99 -7.41 -21.62
CA LEU A 381 -22.06 -6.41 -22.68
C LEU A 381 -21.39 -5.09 -22.27
N PHE A 382 -21.32 -4.83 -20.95
CA PHE A 382 -20.78 -3.62 -20.35
C PHE A 382 -19.43 -3.86 -19.68
N ALA A 383 -19.07 -5.13 -19.45
CA ALA A 383 -17.79 -5.50 -18.85
C ALA A 383 -16.65 -5.26 -19.84
N ARG A 384 -15.54 -4.78 -19.32
CA ARG A 384 -14.27 -4.72 -20.05
C ARG A 384 -13.83 -6.14 -20.40
N GLY A 385 -13.77 -6.46 -21.69
CA GLY A 385 -13.53 -7.82 -22.16
C GLY A 385 -12.07 -8.26 -22.15
N ASP A 386 -11.13 -7.42 -21.72
CA ASP A 386 -9.73 -7.76 -21.83
C ASP A 386 -9.29 -8.83 -20.80
N ARG A 387 -8.56 -9.83 -21.31
CA ARG A 387 -8.09 -10.97 -20.51
C ARG A 387 -6.92 -10.59 -19.60
N ALA A 388 -6.06 -9.69 -20.07
CA ALA A 388 -4.87 -9.26 -19.36
C ALA A 388 -5.23 -8.42 -18.11
N GLY A 389 -6.12 -7.43 -18.25
CA GLY A 389 -6.61 -6.63 -17.12
C GLY A 389 -7.31 -7.48 -16.05
N ARG A 390 -8.07 -8.52 -16.45
CA ARG A 390 -8.66 -9.46 -15.49
C ARG A 390 -7.64 -10.35 -14.80
N ALA A 391 -6.54 -10.68 -15.45
CA ALA A 391 -5.47 -11.46 -14.84
C ALA A 391 -4.74 -10.60 -13.79
N GLN A 392 -4.41 -9.35 -14.11
CA GLN A 392 -3.78 -8.42 -13.17
C GLN A 392 -4.68 -8.14 -11.96
N TYR A 393 -5.97 -7.88 -12.18
CA TYR A 393 -6.95 -7.67 -11.10
C TYR A 393 -6.99 -8.80 -10.06
N ARG A 394 -6.59 -10.02 -10.43
CA ARG A 394 -6.51 -11.16 -9.51
C ARG A 394 -5.21 -11.19 -8.71
N VAL A 395 -4.20 -10.52 -9.18
CA VAL A 395 -2.86 -10.44 -8.54
C VAL A 395 -2.80 -9.27 -7.57
N GLU A 396 -3.44 -8.15 -7.93
CA GLU A 396 -3.63 -6.99 -7.05
C GLU A 396 -4.71 -7.24 -5.99
#